data_1465d63557275598f6a1dcc59d63cfa1
#
_entry.id   1465d63557275598f6a1dcc59d63cfa1
#
_cell.length_a   1.000
_cell.length_b   1.000
_cell.length_c   1.000
_cell.angle_alpha   90.00
_cell.angle_beta   90.00
_cell.angle_gamma   90.00
#
_symmetry.space_group_name_H-M   'P 1'
#
loop_
_entity.id
_entity.type
_entity.pdbx_description
1 polymer ?
#
loop_
_entity_poly.entity_id
_entity_poly.type
_entity_poly.pdbx_seq_one_letter_code
_entity_poly.pdbx_strand_id
1 'polypeptide(L)'
;MKKNTKKIVTAAGIAAGTAAVASLSAYVTIKALIDTALDREMPKVMEKADKRISGEKSSDEFTNRMESASESLAVQPNETVEIIAHDGEKLVGHYFPCEKPERVIIAFHGWRSSWHRDFGMISDFWYKNNCIVLYVEQRGQNNSSGEYMGFGLTERFDCLDWLNWEIERCGSDIPVYLAGVSMGATTVLMAAGLQLPPNVHGIMADCGFTSANAIWEHIAKDNLHIRFGIRSAIADRMCRRKIQVGSKEHSTVEALKHTHVPVILVHGADDHFVPVEMTYENYTACTAPKDLLIVPGADHGMSYFMEPEKYENAVKAFWAKYDRPRCEA
;
A
#
# COMPACT_ATOMS: atom_id res chain seq x y z
N MET A 1 -24.78 0.38 59.38
CA MET A 1 -24.98 0.84 57.98
C MET A 1 -23.91 1.79 57.42
N LYS A 2 -23.44 2.80 58.17
CA LYS A 2 -22.49 3.82 57.64
C LYS A 2 -21.09 3.31 57.24
N LYS A 3 -20.57 2.19 57.79
CA LYS A 3 -19.23 1.64 57.50
C LYS A 3 -19.15 0.89 56.17
N ASN A 4 -20.24 0.25 55.72
CA ASN A 4 -20.31 -0.46 54.42
C ASN A 4 -20.47 0.51 53.26
N THR A 5 -21.21 1.61 53.43
CA THR A 5 -21.40 2.63 52.39
C THR A 5 -20.08 3.33 52.04
N LYS A 6 -19.23 3.65 53.07
CA LYS A 6 -17.90 4.22 52.78
C LYS A 6 -16.98 3.27 51.99
N LYS A 7 -16.99 1.97 52.33
CA LYS A 7 -16.18 0.98 51.57
C LYS A 7 -16.65 0.82 50.12
N ILE A 8 -17.97 0.85 49.89
CA ILE A 8 -18.54 0.76 48.53
C ILE A 8 -18.19 2.02 47.73
N VAL A 9 -18.30 3.21 48.32
CA VAL A 9 -17.93 4.47 47.62
C VAL A 9 -16.44 4.53 47.33
N THR A 10 -15.58 4.07 48.24
CA THR A 10 -14.11 4.03 47.99
C THR A 10 -13.77 3.00 46.90
N ALA A 11 -14.38 1.81 46.91
CA ALA A 11 -14.19 0.79 45.89
C ALA A 11 -14.67 1.26 44.50
N ALA A 12 -15.82 1.92 44.43
CA ALA A 12 -16.34 2.52 43.19
C ALA A 12 -15.44 3.65 42.69
N GLY A 13 -14.89 4.50 43.57
CA GLY A 13 -13.95 5.55 43.19
C GLY A 13 -12.62 5.01 42.68
N ILE A 14 -12.08 3.94 43.30
CA ILE A 14 -10.87 3.26 42.80
C ILE A 14 -11.14 2.60 41.44
N ALA A 15 -12.26 1.91 41.30
CA ALA A 15 -12.63 1.26 40.03
C ALA A 15 -12.84 2.30 38.92
N ALA A 16 -13.45 3.44 39.19
CA ALA A 16 -13.61 4.53 38.22
C ALA A 16 -12.25 5.17 37.86
N GLY A 17 -11.38 5.37 38.86
CA GLY A 17 -10.02 5.88 38.60
C GLY A 17 -9.17 4.94 37.77
N THR A 18 -9.18 3.64 38.08
CA THR A 18 -8.45 2.63 37.27
C THR A 18 -9.00 2.51 35.84
N ALA A 19 -10.32 2.57 35.67
CA ALA A 19 -10.95 2.57 34.34
C ALA A 19 -10.57 3.83 33.52
N ALA A 20 -10.52 4.99 34.16
CA ALA A 20 -10.12 6.24 33.50
C ALA A 20 -8.64 6.20 33.06
N VAL A 21 -7.74 5.73 33.92
CA VAL A 21 -6.31 5.57 33.58
C VAL A 21 -6.13 4.56 32.46
N ALA A 22 -6.82 3.41 32.49
CA ALA A 22 -6.76 2.41 31.41
C ALA A 22 -7.29 2.94 30.10
N SER A 23 -8.38 3.73 30.11
CA SER A 23 -8.95 4.37 28.92
C SER A 23 -8.01 5.41 28.33
N LEU A 24 -7.38 6.24 29.16
CA LEU A 24 -6.40 7.24 28.74
C LEU A 24 -5.16 6.58 28.13
N SER A 25 -4.62 5.55 28.77
CA SER A 25 -3.50 4.78 28.26
C SER A 25 -3.82 4.14 26.90
N ALA A 26 -5.00 3.54 26.77
CA ALA A 26 -5.46 2.97 25.50
C ALA A 26 -5.56 4.04 24.40
N TYR A 27 -6.12 5.20 24.72
CA TYR A 27 -6.21 6.32 23.77
C TYR A 27 -4.84 6.81 23.31
N VAL A 28 -3.90 7.05 24.25
CA VAL A 28 -2.54 7.52 23.94
C VAL A 28 -1.80 6.51 23.05
N THR A 29 -1.92 5.21 23.38
CA THR A 29 -1.28 4.16 22.58
C THR A 29 -1.83 4.11 21.16
N ILE A 30 -3.16 4.12 20.99
CA ILE A 30 -3.79 4.11 19.67
C ILE A 30 -3.48 5.41 18.91
N LYS A 31 -3.47 6.54 19.61
CA LYS A 31 -3.07 7.81 18.99
C LYS A 31 -1.65 7.72 18.41
N ALA A 32 -0.69 7.22 19.19
CA ALA A 32 0.69 7.06 18.71
C ALA A 32 0.77 6.13 17.47
N LEU A 33 0.03 5.02 17.48
CA LEU A 33 -0.02 4.11 16.32
C LEU A 33 -0.62 4.76 15.08
N ILE A 34 -1.75 5.45 15.22
CA ILE A 34 -2.42 6.10 14.09
C ILE A 34 -1.64 7.31 13.58
N ASP A 35 -1.04 8.09 14.46
CA ASP A 35 -0.14 9.18 14.05
C ASP A 35 1.08 8.61 13.30
N THR A 36 1.67 7.51 13.76
CA THR A 36 2.77 6.83 13.05
C THR A 36 2.32 6.31 11.69
N ALA A 37 1.13 5.74 11.59
CA ALA A 37 0.61 5.18 10.35
C ALA A 37 0.30 6.27 9.32
N LEU A 38 -0.42 7.32 9.72
CA LEU A 38 -1.02 8.28 8.81
C LEU A 38 -0.21 9.57 8.64
N ASP A 39 0.46 10.07 9.69
CA ASP A 39 1.13 11.38 9.59
C ASP A 39 2.35 11.31 8.68
N ARG A 40 2.54 12.34 7.86
CA ARG A 40 3.73 12.47 7.00
C ARG A 40 5.02 12.30 7.79
N GLU A 41 5.13 13.00 8.91
CA GLU A 41 6.28 12.89 9.80
C GLU A 41 6.04 11.85 10.90
N MET A 42 7.01 10.99 11.10
CA MET A 42 6.94 10.00 12.17
C MET A 42 7.07 10.70 13.54
N PRO A 43 6.18 10.39 14.50
CA PRO A 43 6.35 10.90 15.84
C PRO A 43 7.69 10.45 16.45
N LYS A 44 8.48 11.39 16.99
CA LYS A 44 9.82 11.13 17.54
C LYS A 44 9.88 9.98 18.56
N VAL A 45 8.78 9.75 19.27
CA VAL A 45 8.66 8.65 20.24
C VAL A 45 8.67 7.28 19.54
N MET A 46 8.21 7.23 18.28
CA MET A 46 8.06 5.99 17.50
C MET A 46 9.27 5.71 16.60
N GLU A 47 10.16 6.67 16.35
CA GLU A 47 11.37 6.45 15.57
C GLU A 47 12.24 5.28 16.08
N LYS A 48 12.29 5.09 17.41
CA LYS A 48 13.00 3.96 18.03
C LYS A 48 12.24 2.63 17.95
N ALA A 49 10.93 2.69 17.73
CA ALA A 49 10.07 1.51 17.62
C ALA A 49 9.89 1.05 16.16
N ASP A 50 10.36 1.83 15.21
CA ASP A 50 10.18 1.61 13.78
C ASP A 50 10.62 0.21 13.33
N LYS A 51 11.81 -0.24 13.75
CA LYS A 51 12.31 -1.61 13.49
C LYS A 51 11.42 -2.73 14.05
N ARG A 52 10.59 -2.44 15.07
CA ARG A 52 9.62 -3.40 15.62
C ARG A 52 8.29 -3.34 14.87
N ILE A 53 7.95 -2.18 14.32
CA ILE A 53 6.73 -1.97 13.57
C ILE A 53 6.86 -2.63 12.19
N SER A 54 8.02 -2.41 11.53
CA SER A 54 8.30 -2.99 10.21
C SER A 54 8.50 -4.51 10.24
N GLY A 55 8.84 -5.09 11.39
CA GLY A 55 9.12 -6.53 11.51
C GLY A 55 10.32 -6.99 10.70
N GLU A 56 11.05 -6.08 10.06
CA GLU A 56 12.09 -6.34 9.08
C GLU A 56 13.21 -7.23 9.64
N LYS A 57 13.28 -8.44 9.12
CA LYS A 57 14.39 -9.37 9.24
C LYS A 57 15.14 -9.50 7.90
N SER A 58 15.33 -8.38 7.21
CA SER A 58 16.04 -8.40 5.93
C SER A 58 17.48 -8.90 6.11
N SER A 59 17.93 -9.77 5.20
CA SER A 59 19.33 -10.18 5.16
C SER A 59 20.19 -9.00 4.69
N ASP A 60 21.48 -8.97 5.13
CA ASP A 60 22.44 -7.96 4.65
C ASP A 60 22.54 -7.98 3.10
N GLU A 61 22.42 -9.16 2.49
CA GLU A 61 22.45 -9.32 1.04
C GLU A 61 21.26 -8.62 0.36
N PHE A 62 20.04 -8.81 0.86
CA PHE A 62 18.85 -8.13 0.35
C PHE A 62 19.00 -6.61 0.48
N THR A 63 19.39 -6.14 1.66
CA THR A 63 19.55 -4.70 1.93
C THR A 63 20.56 -4.08 0.98
N ASN A 64 21.76 -4.67 0.85
CA ASN A 64 22.81 -4.16 -0.03
C ASN A 64 22.38 -4.16 -1.51
N ARG A 65 21.71 -5.20 -1.96
CA ARG A 65 21.23 -5.30 -3.34
C ARG A 65 20.10 -4.31 -3.63
N MET A 66 19.18 -4.14 -2.70
CA MET A 66 18.12 -3.15 -2.78
C MET A 66 18.68 -1.72 -2.81
N GLU A 67 19.64 -1.40 -1.93
CA GLU A 67 20.28 -0.07 -1.89
C GLU A 67 21.02 0.22 -3.20
N SER A 68 21.82 -0.73 -3.68
CA SER A 68 22.54 -0.57 -4.97
C SER A 68 21.59 -0.38 -6.15
N ALA A 69 20.50 -1.15 -6.22
CA ALA A 69 19.52 -1.03 -7.28
C ALA A 69 18.73 0.29 -7.19
N SER A 70 18.42 0.71 -5.95
CA SER A 70 17.78 1.99 -5.64
C SER A 70 18.62 3.18 -6.11
N GLU A 71 19.91 3.19 -5.75
CA GLU A 71 20.87 4.24 -6.19
C GLU A 71 21.00 4.25 -7.72
N SER A 72 21.08 3.07 -8.33
CA SER A 72 21.17 2.94 -9.79
C SER A 72 19.96 3.54 -10.49
N LEU A 73 18.74 3.25 -10.01
CA LEU A 73 17.52 3.80 -10.60
C LEU A 73 17.39 5.32 -10.36
N ALA A 74 17.74 5.79 -9.16
CA ALA A 74 17.60 7.20 -8.78
C ALA A 74 18.44 8.16 -9.63
N VAL A 75 19.59 7.69 -10.17
CA VAL A 75 20.47 8.51 -11.01
C VAL A 75 20.18 8.40 -12.52
N GLN A 76 19.26 7.53 -12.92
CA GLN A 76 18.91 7.42 -14.34
C GLN A 76 18.17 8.67 -14.82
N PRO A 77 18.43 9.12 -16.06
CA PRO A 77 17.70 10.25 -16.63
C PRO A 77 16.20 9.99 -16.67
N ASN A 78 15.45 10.89 -16.10
CA ASN A 78 13.99 10.86 -16.10
C ASN A 78 13.42 12.29 -16.14
N GLU A 79 12.14 12.41 -16.44
CA GLU A 79 11.40 13.65 -16.35
C GLU A 79 10.61 13.66 -15.02
N THR A 80 10.92 14.59 -14.14
CA THR A 80 10.08 14.82 -12.96
C THR A 80 8.83 15.59 -13.40
N VAL A 81 7.68 15.03 -13.12
CA VAL A 81 6.37 15.57 -13.50
C VAL A 81 5.53 15.87 -12.26
N GLU A 82 4.69 16.88 -12.35
CA GLU A 82 3.80 17.29 -11.28
C GLU A 82 2.37 17.39 -11.81
N ILE A 83 1.41 16.90 -11.02
CA ILE A 83 -0.02 17.09 -11.28
C ILE A 83 -0.70 17.68 -10.03
N ILE A 84 -1.86 18.29 -10.24
CA ILE A 84 -2.75 18.66 -9.15
C ILE A 84 -3.86 17.61 -9.11
N ALA A 85 -3.95 16.90 -7.99
CA ALA A 85 -4.98 15.89 -7.76
C ALA A 85 -6.38 16.52 -7.69
N HIS A 86 -7.41 15.70 -7.81
CA HIS A 86 -8.82 16.10 -7.75
C HIS A 86 -9.21 16.90 -6.51
N ASP A 87 -8.48 16.75 -5.41
CA ASP A 87 -8.69 17.44 -4.13
C ASP A 87 -7.73 18.61 -3.88
N GLY A 88 -6.87 18.94 -4.86
CA GLY A 88 -5.95 20.06 -4.83
C GLY A 88 -4.55 19.76 -4.31
N GLU A 89 -4.25 18.52 -3.91
CA GLU A 89 -2.90 18.13 -3.52
C GLU A 89 -1.98 18.07 -4.73
N LYS A 90 -0.74 18.55 -4.58
CA LYS A 90 0.29 18.43 -5.61
C LYS A 90 0.94 17.04 -5.50
N LEU A 91 0.89 16.28 -6.58
CA LEU A 91 1.53 14.97 -6.68
C LEU A 91 2.73 15.04 -7.63
N VAL A 92 3.77 14.31 -7.28
CA VAL A 92 5.03 14.23 -8.05
C VAL A 92 5.21 12.82 -8.60
N GLY A 93 5.72 12.74 -9.81
CA GLY A 93 6.07 11.47 -10.45
C GLY A 93 7.37 11.58 -11.24
N HIS A 94 7.95 10.44 -11.53
CA HIS A 94 9.19 10.29 -12.30
C HIS A 94 8.91 9.47 -13.55
N TYR A 95 8.89 10.15 -14.69
CA TYR A 95 8.52 9.57 -15.97
C TYR A 95 9.77 9.11 -16.74
N PHE A 96 9.80 7.85 -17.06
CA PHE A 96 10.83 7.19 -17.85
C PHE A 96 10.27 6.85 -19.23
N PRO A 97 10.66 7.59 -20.27
CA PRO A 97 10.15 7.36 -21.63
C PRO A 97 10.73 6.08 -22.24
N CYS A 98 10.02 5.54 -23.21
CA CYS A 98 10.47 4.46 -24.08
C CYS A 98 10.25 4.85 -25.55
N GLU A 99 11.23 4.58 -26.42
CA GLU A 99 11.13 4.96 -27.86
C GLU A 99 10.05 4.17 -28.61
N LYS A 100 9.86 2.90 -28.25
CA LYS A 100 8.88 2.00 -28.88
C LYS A 100 8.08 1.29 -27.80
N PRO A 101 7.20 2.01 -27.11
CA PRO A 101 6.52 1.43 -25.98
C PRO A 101 5.50 0.38 -26.39
N GLU A 102 5.52 -0.76 -25.71
CA GLU A 102 4.49 -1.78 -25.81
C GLU A 102 3.42 -1.60 -24.75
N ARG A 103 3.77 -0.99 -23.63
CA ARG A 103 2.88 -0.74 -22.49
C ARG A 103 3.37 0.39 -21.61
N VAL A 104 2.47 0.90 -20.78
CA VAL A 104 2.77 1.84 -19.70
C VAL A 104 2.60 1.15 -18.35
N ILE A 105 3.50 1.42 -17.43
CA ILE A 105 3.39 1.00 -16.02
C ILE A 105 3.32 2.25 -15.17
N ILE A 106 2.26 2.38 -14.35
CA ILE A 106 2.18 3.41 -13.30
C ILE A 106 2.40 2.70 -11.97
N ALA A 107 3.50 3.02 -11.29
CA ALA A 107 4.02 2.26 -10.17
C ALA A 107 3.92 3.04 -8.85
N PHE A 108 3.27 2.43 -7.84
CA PHE A 108 2.97 3.00 -6.53
C PHE A 108 3.81 2.31 -5.45
N HIS A 109 4.71 3.06 -4.78
CA HIS A 109 5.59 2.54 -3.74
C HIS A 109 4.87 2.26 -2.42
N GLY A 110 5.54 1.61 -1.48
CA GLY A 110 5.02 1.26 -0.17
C GLY A 110 4.99 2.42 0.84
N TRP A 111 4.52 2.09 2.03
CA TRP A 111 4.45 3.02 3.15
C TRP A 111 5.84 3.47 3.59
N ARG A 112 6.04 4.79 3.71
CA ARG A 112 7.31 5.43 4.08
C ARG A 112 8.51 4.98 3.27
N SER A 113 8.27 4.63 2.02
CA SER A 113 9.29 4.24 1.06
C SER A 113 9.47 5.29 -0.03
N SER A 114 10.16 4.94 -1.09
CA SER A 114 10.31 5.77 -2.27
C SER A 114 10.25 4.92 -3.55
N TRP A 115 9.94 5.58 -4.65
CA TRP A 115 9.83 4.92 -5.95
C TRP A 115 11.11 4.15 -6.34
N HIS A 116 12.27 4.76 -6.18
CA HIS A 116 13.54 4.13 -6.53
C HIS A 116 13.91 2.97 -5.60
N ARG A 117 13.53 3.04 -4.30
CA ARG A 117 13.77 1.97 -3.33
C ARG A 117 12.97 0.71 -3.67
N ASP A 118 11.68 0.86 -3.89
CA ASP A 118 10.80 -0.30 -4.08
C ASP A 118 10.89 -0.90 -5.49
N PHE A 119 11.21 -0.08 -6.49
CA PHE A 119 11.22 -0.53 -7.88
C PHE A 119 12.61 -0.63 -8.50
N GLY A 120 13.68 -0.30 -7.78
CA GLY A 120 15.05 -0.34 -8.30
C GLY A 120 15.42 -1.71 -8.87
N MET A 121 15.10 -2.79 -8.15
CA MET A 121 15.45 -4.14 -8.59
C MET A 121 14.70 -4.61 -9.83
N ILE A 122 13.44 -4.21 -10.01
CA ILE A 122 12.61 -4.64 -11.15
C ILE A 122 12.70 -3.69 -12.35
N SER A 123 13.24 -2.49 -12.19
CA SER A 123 13.26 -1.44 -13.20
C SER A 123 13.90 -1.88 -14.52
N ASP A 124 15.01 -2.60 -14.45
CA ASP A 124 15.70 -3.17 -15.61
C ASP A 124 14.82 -4.13 -16.41
N PHE A 125 14.00 -4.92 -15.74
CA PHE A 125 13.05 -5.82 -16.38
C PHE A 125 12.00 -5.05 -17.17
N TRP A 126 11.43 -4.00 -16.60
CA TRP A 126 10.47 -3.15 -17.30
C TRP A 126 11.09 -2.43 -18.50
N TYR A 127 12.29 -1.87 -18.33
CA TYR A 127 13.01 -1.22 -19.42
C TYR A 127 13.28 -2.18 -20.59
N LYS A 128 13.78 -3.38 -20.32
CA LYS A 128 14.08 -4.41 -21.33
C LYS A 128 12.84 -4.96 -22.05
N ASN A 129 11.66 -4.75 -21.47
CA ASN A 129 10.38 -5.15 -22.07
C ASN A 129 9.57 -3.97 -22.63
N ASN A 130 10.26 -2.92 -23.08
CA ASN A 130 9.68 -1.77 -23.78
C ASN A 130 8.54 -1.08 -23.00
N CYS A 131 8.70 -0.93 -21.69
CA CYS A 131 7.73 -0.22 -20.88
C CYS A 131 8.07 1.28 -20.78
N ILE A 132 7.09 2.15 -20.96
CA ILE A 132 7.10 3.45 -20.32
C ILE A 132 6.82 3.21 -18.85
N VAL A 133 7.54 3.88 -17.95
CA VAL A 133 7.28 3.75 -16.51
C VAL A 133 7.09 5.13 -15.88
N LEU A 134 5.97 5.30 -15.23
CA LEU A 134 5.70 6.42 -14.33
C LEU A 134 5.78 5.93 -12.89
N TYR A 135 6.86 6.25 -12.20
CA TYR A 135 6.98 6.01 -10.77
C TYR A 135 6.38 7.19 -10.02
N VAL A 136 5.32 6.96 -9.27
CA VAL A 136 4.65 8.03 -8.53
C VAL A 136 5.14 8.10 -7.08
N GLU A 137 5.28 9.31 -6.57
CA GLU A 137 5.43 9.56 -5.15
C GLU A 137 4.03 9.73 -4.55
N GLN A 138 3.63 8.79 -3.69
CA GLN A 138 2.28 8.82 -3.12
C GLN A 138 2.10 10.03 -2.20
N ARG A 139 0.86 10.54 -2.09
CA ARG A 139 0.52 11.68 -1.23
C ARG A 139 1.04 11.53 0.20
N GLY A 140 1.41 12.64 0.83
CA GLY A 140 1.97 12.62 2.18
C GLY A 140 3.36 12.02 2.29
N GLN A 141 4.04 11.74 1.18
CA GLN A 141 5.38 11.14 1.15
C GLN A 141 6.29 11.83 0.14
N ASN A 142 7.58 11.77 0.38
CA ASN A 142 8.64 12.30 -0.51
C ASN A 142 8.37 13.77 -0.92
N ASN A 143 8.25 14.10 -2.22
CA ASN A 143 8.01 15.44 -2.72
C ASN A 143 6.53 15.74 -3.04
N SER A 144 5.66 14.73 -2.99
CA SER A 144 4.21 14.92 -3.08
C SER A 144 3.68 15.64 -1.84
N SER A 145 2.69 16.52 -2.00
CA SER A 145 2.08 17.22 -0.87
C SER A 145 1.13 16.33 -0.07
N GLY A 146 0.52 16.88 0.95
CA GLY A 146 -0.36 16.19 1.88
C GLY A 146 0.28 15.98 3.25
N GLU A 147 -0.55 16.11 4.29
CA GLU A 147 -0.13 15.89 5.67
C GLU A 147 -0.25 14.43 6.10
N TYR A 148 -1.02 13.63 5.35
CA TYR A 148 -1.37 12.28 5.74
C TYR A 148 -1.23 11.28 4.58
N MET A 149 -0.88 10.05 4.94
CA MET A 149 -0.98 8.86 4.10
C MET A 149 -2.32 8.16 4.37
N GLY A 150 -3.03 7.76 3.34
CA GLY A 150 -4.38 7.20 3.47
C GLY A 150 -4.46 5.67 3.44
N PHE A 151 -3.34 4.95 3.32
CA PHE A 151 -3.34 3.48 3.22
C PHE A 151 -4.22 2.94 2.09
N GLY A 152 -4.22 3.62 0.95
CA GLY A 152 -5.03 3.30 -0.22
C GLY A 152 -6.41 3.96 -0.22
N LEU A 153 -6.89 4.46 0.93
CA LEU A 153 -8.24 5.05 1.05
C LEU A 153 -8.38 6.35 0.26
N THR A 154 -7.36 7.19 0.24
CA THR A 154 -7.29 8.44 -0.51
C THR A 154 -6.49 8.27 -1.80
N GLU A 155 -5.38 7.53 -1.74
CA GLU A 155 -4.46 7.31 -2.87
C GLU A 155 -5.12 6.61 -4.06
N ARG A 156 -6.19 5.83 -3.84
CA ARG A 156 -6.93 5.21 -4.95
C ARG A 156 -7.49 6.22 -5.96
N PHE A 157 -7.79 7.44 -5.52
CA PHE A 157 -8.24 8.50 -6.42
C PHE A 157 -7.06 9.14 -7.16
N ASP A 158 -5.87 9.19 -6.53
CA ASP A 158 -4.65 9.62 -7.21
C ASP A 158 -4.29 8.70 -8.38
N CYS A 159 -4.66 7.40 -8.29
CA CYS A 159 -4.52 6.49 -9.43
C CYS A 159 -5.30 6.98 -10.66
N LEU A 160 -6.53 7.50 -10.47
CA LEU A 160 -7.30 8.08 -11.57
C LEU A 160 -6.68 9.35 -12.10
N ASP A 161 -6.18 10.22 -11.22
CA ASP A 161 -5.55 11.46 -11.62
C ASP A 161 -4.29 11.18 -12.46
N TRP A 162 -3.44 10.23 -12.05
CA TRP A 162 -2.28 9.79 -12.81
C TRP A 162 -2.64 9.06 -14.12
N LEU A 163 -3.68 8.25 -14.12
CA LEU A 163 -4.19 7.61 -15.35
C LEU A 163 -4.68 8.64 -16.36
N ASN A 164 -5.42 9.65 -15.92
CA ASN A 164 -5.87 10.72 -16.81
C ASN A 164 -4.70 11.51 -17.39
N TRP A 165 -3.71 11.84 -16.56
CA TRP A 165 -2.49 12.50 -17.01
C TRP A 165 -1.73 11.67 -18.05
N GLU A 166 -1.61 10.36 -17.82
CA GLU A 166 -0.91 9.46 -18.74
C GLU A 166 -1.65 9.33 -20.08
N ILE A 167 -2.98 9.24 -20.06
CA ILE A 167 -3.82 9.19 -21.27
C ILE A 167 -3.71 10.49 -22.07
N GLU A 168 -3.69 11.65 -21.40
CA GLU A 168 -3.48 12.93 -22.06
C GLU A 168 -2.10 13.02 -22.75
N ARG A 169 -1.09 12.37 -22.17
CA ARG A 169 0.28 12.37 -22.66
C ARG A 169 0.53 11.36 -23.76
N CYS A 170 0.11 10.12 -23.58
CA CYS A 170 0.46 8.98 -24.46
C CYS A 170 -0.70 8.50 -25.34
N GLY A 171 -1.91 9.01 -25.10
CA GLY A 171 -3.14 8.52 -25.75
C GLY A 171 -3.68 7.26 -25.07
N SER A 172 -4.81 6.79 -25.56
CA SER A 172 -5.52 5.63 -25.00
C SER A 172 -5.23 4.31 -25.69
N ASP A 173 -4.35 4.29 -26.69
CA ASP A 173 -4.12 3.09 -27.51
C ASP A 173 -3.08 2.14 -26.89
N ILE A 174 -2.26 2.64 -25.96
CA ILE A 174 -1.22 1.85 -25.29
C ILE A 174 -1.82 1.21 -24.03
N PRO A 175 -1.63 -0.11 -23.82
CA PRO A 175 -2.04 -0.78 -22.60
C PRO A 175 -1.38 -0.17 -21.36
N VAL A 176 -2.16 0.12 -20.33
CA VAL A 176 -1.68 0.61 -19.04
C VAL A 176 -1.83 -0.47 -17.98
N TYR A 177 -0.78 -0.66 -17.19
CA TYR A 177 -0.78 -1.52 -16.01
C TYR A 177 -0.52 -0.68 -14.77
N LEU A 178 -1.38 -0.83 -13.77
CA LEU A 178 -1.12 -0.29 -12.44
C LEU A 178 -0.27 -1.30 -11.68
N ALA A 179 0.87 -0.86 -11.15
CA ALA A 179 1.74 -1.68 -10.34
C ALA A 179 1.86 -1.12 -8.92
N GLY A 180 1.98 -1.96 -7.92
CA GLY A 180 2.18 -1.48 -6.55
C GLY A 180 2.82 -2.53 -5.64
N VAL A 181 3.54 -2.02 -4.64
CA VAL A 181 4.17 -2.82 -3.58
C VAL A 181 3.58 -2.39 -2.24
N SER A 182 3.20 -3.35 -1.38
CA SER A 182 2.72 -3.09 -0.02
C SER A 182 1.52 -2.11 0.01
N MET A 183 1.67 -0.94 0.62
CA MET A 183 0.63 0.11 0.59
C MET A 183 0.29 0.52 -0.85
N GLY A 184 1.27 0.58 -1.75
CA GLY A 184 1.04 0.85 -3.17
C GLY A 184 0.21 -0.24 -3.85
N ALA A 185 0.45 -1.52 -3.51
CA ALA A 185 -0.38 -2.63 -3.98
C ALA A 185 -1.83 -2.49 -3.49
N THR A 186 -2.01 -2.14 -2.22
CA THR A 186 -3.34 -1.86 -1.66
C THR A 186 -4.01 -0.67 -2.35
N THR A 187 -3.24 0.38 -2.68
CA THR A 187 -3.73 1.55 -3.44
C THR A 187 -4.30 1.13 -4.79
N VAL A 188 -3.54 0.40 -5.60
CA VAL A 188 -4.00 -0.03 -6.94
C VAL A 188 -5.14 -1.05 -6.88
N LEU A 189 -5.15 -1.92 -5.86
CA LEU A 189 -6.26 -2.85 -5.63
C LEU A 189 -7.55 -2.13 -5.20
N MET A 190 -7.45 -1.08 -4.38
CA MET A 190 -8.62 -0.25 -4.03
C MET A 190 -9.11 0.57 -5.23
N ALA A 191 -8.19 1.06 -6.07
CA ALA A 191 -8.54 1.75 -7.32
C ALA A 191 -9.30 0.84 -8.29
N ALA A 192 -9.08 -0.48 -8.26
CA ALA A 192 -9.80 -1.45 -9.07
C ALA A 192 -11.33 -1.42 -8.89
N GLY A 193 -11.81 -0.92 -7.76
CA GLY A 193 -13.25 -0.72 -7.50
C GLY A 193 -13.82 0.58 -8.07
N LEU A 194 -12.99 1.43 -8.67
CA LEU A 194 -13.39 2.65 -9.35
C LEU A 194 -13.64 2.37 -10.84
N GLN A 195 -14.26 3.33 -11.53
CA GLN A 195 -14.40 3.24 -12.97
C GLN A 195 -13.07 3.62 -13.64
N LEU A 196 -12.23 2.62 -13.89
CA LEU A 196 -10.95 2.81 -14.56
C LEU A 196 -11.12 2.98 -16.08
N PRO A 197 -10.25 3.75 -16.74
CA PRO A 197 -10.23 3.87 -18.19
C PRO A 197 -10.06 2.51 -18.91
N PRO A 198 -10.62 2.34 -20.11
CA PRO A 198 -10.64 1.03 -20.79
C PRO A 198 -9.25 0.53 -21.23
N ASN A 199 -8.27 1.42 -21.35
CA ASN A 199 -6.88 1.07 -21.63
C ASN A 199 -6.10 0.57 -20.40
N VAL A 200 -6.71 0.50 -19.21
CA VAL A 200 -6.14 -0.20 -18.06
C VAL A 200 -6.35 -1.70 -18.25
N HIS A 201 -5.30 -2.39 -18.68
CA HIS A 201 -5.33 -3.79 -19.07
C HIS A 201 -5.03 -4.75 -17.91
N GLY A 202 -4.44 -4.25 -16.81
CA GLY A 202 -4.18 -5.10 -15.65
C GLY A 202 -3.65 -4.37 -14.43
N ILE A 203 -3.70 -5.05 -13.30
CA ILE A 203 -3.17 -4.62 -12.01
C ILE A 203 -2.17 -5.65 -11.53
N MET A 204 -0.97 -5.20 -11.13
CA MET A 204 0.12 -6.00 -10.58
C MET A 204 0.35 -5.59 -9.13
N ALA A 205 -0.07 -6.41 -8.17
CA ALA A 205 -0.07 -6.08 -6.76
C ALA A 205 0.81 -7.06 -5.97
N ASP A 206 1.92 -6.57 -5.41
CA ASP A 206 2.83 -7.34 -4.57
C ASP A 206 2.67 -6.98 -3.09
N CYS A 207 2.47 -7.98 -2.25
CA CYS A 207 2.32 -7.92 -0.79
C CYS A 207 1.30 -6.87 -0.26
N GLY A 208 0.16 -6.70 -0.98
CA GLY A 208 -0.90 -5.79 -0.57
C GLY A 208 -1.78 -6.35 0.55
N PHE A 209 -2.23 -5.46 1.44
CA PHE A 209 -3.14 -5.80 2.53
C PHE A 209 -4.62 -5.53 2.19
N THR A 210 -5.55 -6.10 2.97
CA THR A 210 -6.99 -6.03 2.67
C THR A 210 -7.65 -4.70 3.03
N SER A 211 -7.20 -4.03 4.07
CA SER A 211 -7.69 -2.69 4.48
C SER A 211 -6.76 -2.04 5.50
N ALA A 212 -6.85 -0.72 5.64
CA ALA A 212 -6.13 0.02 6.68
C ALA A 212 -6.41 -0.56 8.09
N ASN A 213 -7.69 -0.84 8.40
CA ASN A 213 -8.04 -1.42 9.70
C ASN A 213 -7.42 -2.81 9.91
N ALA A 214 -7.42 -3.66 8.89
CA ALA A 214 -6.92 -5.04 9.01
C ALA A 214 -5.41 -5.07 9.26
N ILE A 215 -4.63 -4.28 8.51
CA ILE A 215 -3.18 -4.22 8.71
C ILE A 215 -2.81 -3.59 10.06
N TRP A 216 -3.53 -2.54 10.50
CA TRP A 216 -3.28 -1.95 11.83
C TRP A 216 -3.63 -2.90 12.97
N GLU A 217 -4.68 -3.71 12.82
CA GLU A 217 -5.06 -4.75 13.79
C GLU A 217 -3.99 -5.84 13.86
N HIS A 218 -3.48 -6.29 12.71
CA HIS A 218 -2.39 -7.26 12.64
C HIS A 218 -1.13 -6.72 13.32
N ILE A 219 -0.64 -5.55 12.93
CA ILE A 219 0.56 -4.93 13.51
C ILE A 219 0.40 -4.73 15.02
N ALA A 220 -0.75 -4.22 15.47
CA ALA A 220 -1.00 -4.01 16.89
C ALA A 220 -0.98 -5.34 17.67
N LYS A 221 -1.61 -6.38 17.14
CA LYS A 221 -1.75 -7.67 17.82
C LYS A 221 -0.44 -8.47 17.77
N ASP A 222 0.12 -8.66 16.58
CA ASP A 222 1.17 -9.65 16.35
C ASP A 222 2.58 -9.06 16.50
N ASN A 223 2.79 -7.79 16.08
CA ASN A 223 4.09 -7.13 16.20
C ASN A 223 4.28 -6.39 17.53
N LEU A 224 3.20 -5.75 18.04
CA LEU A 224 3.26 -4.91 19.25
C LEU A 224 2.59 -5.54 20.47
N HIS A 225 1.94 -6.69 20.33
CA HIS A 225 1.20 -7.41 21.38
C HIS A 225 0.11 -6.57 22.07
N ILE A 226 -0.53 -5.69 21.32
CA ILE A 226 -1.61 -4.80 21.77
C ILE A 226 -2.95 -5.34 21.28
N ARG A 227 -3.89 -5.62 22.20
CA ARG A 227 -5.26 -5.98 21.81
C ARG A 227 -5.96 -4.81 21.16
N PHE A 228 -6.29 -4.93 19.86
CA PHE A 228 -6.93 -3.87 19.08
C PHE A 228 -8.41 -3.72 19.44
N GLY A 229 -9.24 -4.73 19.32
CA GLY A 229 -10.63 -4.81 19.82
C GLY A 229 -11.42 -3.49 19.79
N ILE A 230 -11.88 -3.04 20.97
CA ILE A 230 -12.63 -1.77 21.14
C ILE A 230 -11.81 -0.55 20.68
N ARG A 231 -10.48 -0.62 20.70
CA ARG A 231 -9.58 0.45 20.23
C ARG A 231 -9.67 0.70 18.74
N SER A 232 -10.15 -0.29 17.97
CA SER A 232 -10.43 -0.14 16.54
C SER A 232 -11.41 1.00 16.25
N ALA A 233 -12.41 1.23 17.09
CA ALA A 233 -13.33 2.36 16.93
C ALA A 233 -12.66 3.72 17.17
N ILE A 234 -11.67 3.77 18.06
CA ILE A 234 -10.85 4.97 18.28
C ILE A 234 -9.99 5.23 17.06
N ALA A 235 -9.31 4.20 16.55
CA ALA A 235 -8.48 4.28 15.34
C ALA A 235 -9.31 4.77 14.13
N ASP A 236 -10.48 4.19 13.90
CA ASP A 236 -11.38 4.61 12.83
C ASP A 236 -11.80 6.08 12.95
N ARG A 237 -12.16 6.52 14.16
CA ARG A 237 -12.52 7.94 14.40
C ARG A 237 -11.34 8.88 14.17
N MET A 238 -10.12 8.48 14.51
CA MET A 238 -8.92 9.28 14.26
C MET A 238 -8.61 9.34 12.78
N CYS A 239 -8.72 8.23 12.06
CA CYS A 239 -8.61 8.16 10.61
C CYS A 239 -9.57 9.15 9.94
N ARG A 240 -10.88 9.11 10.28
CA ARG A 240 -11.87 10.06 9.77
C ARG A 240 -11.54 11.53 10.04
N ARG A 241 -10.90 11.83 11.17
CA ARG A 241 -10.50 13.21 11.49
C ARG A 241 -9.33 13.70 10.66
N LYS A 242 -8.41 12.80 10.27
CA LYS A 242 -7.21 13.13 9.52
C LYS A 242 -7.46 13.17 8.00
N ILE A 243 -8.07 12.12 7.48
CA ILE A 243 -8.24 11.94 6.03
C ILE A 243 -9.69 11.93 5.56
N GLN A 244 -10.65 12.30 6.42
CA GLN A 244 -12.09 12.39 6.15
C GLN A 244 -12.77 11.05 5.76
N VAL A 245 -12.04 9.93 5.83
CA VAL A 245 -12.50 8.57 5.52
C VAL A 245 -12.16 7.66 6.68
N GLY A 246 -13.06 6.74 7.06
CA GLY A 246 -12.82 5.75 8.10
C GLY A 246 -11.99 4.58 7.59
N SER A 247 -11.18 3.99 8.50
CA SER A 247 -10.31 2.86 8.18
C SER A 247 -11.05 1.59 7.73
N LYS A 248 -12.37 1.54 7.94
CA LYS A 248 -13.26 0.42 7.62
C LYS A 248 -14.22 0.71 6.46
N GLU A 249 -14.21 1.92 5.92
CA GLU A 249 -15.19 2.33 4.89
C GLU A 249 -14.92 1.71 3.54
N HIS A 250 -13.68 1.32 3.28
CA HIS A 250 -13.31 0.70 2.02
C HIS A 250 -12.21 -0.35 2.23
N SER A 251 -12.18 -1.34 1.35
CA SER A 251 -11.19 -2.42 1.37
C SER A 251 -10.88 -2.89 -0.05
N THR A 252 -9.74 -3.52 -0.23
CA THR A 252 -9.39 -4.18 -1.49
C THR A 252 -10.35 -5.34 -1.78
N VAL A 253 -10.78 -6.06 -0.74
CA VAL A 253 -11.77 -7.16 -0.85
C VAL A 253 -13.07 -6.65 -1.46
N GLU A 254 -13.56 -5.48 -1.03
CA GLU A 254 -14.80 -4.91 -1.60
C GLU A 254 -14.56 -4.38 -3.02
N ALA A 255 -13.45 -3.71 -3.27
CA ALA A 255 -13.09 -3.24 -4.60
C ALA A 255 -12.99 -4.38 -5.63
N LEU A 256 -12.36 -5.47 -5.25
CA LEU A 256 -12.13 -6.63 -6.12
C LEU A 256 -13.39 -7.43 -6.47
N LYS A 257 -14.46 -7.32 -5.69
CA LYS A 257 -15.77 -7.89 -6.04
C LYS A 257 -16.42 -7.21 -7.24
N HIS A 258 -16.04 -5.98 -7.53
CA HIS A 258 -16.68 -5.16 -8.56
C HIS A 258 -15.75 -4.84 -9.74
N THR A 259 -14.49 -5.25 -9.67
CA THR A 259 -13.54 -4.99 -10.77
C THR A 259 -13.79 -5.89 -11.96
N HIS A 260 -13.52 -5.35 -13.15
CA HIS A 260 -13.44 -6.09 -14.41
C HIS A 260 -12.00 -6.12 -14.95
N VAL A 261 -11.08 -5.41 -14.31
CA VAL A 261 -9.67 -5.35 -14.70
C VAL A 261 -8.95 -6.60 -14.21
N PRO A 262 -8.22 -7.31 -15.08
CA PRO A 262 -7.41 -8.45 -14.67
C PRO A 262 -6.40 -8.09 -13.58
N VAL A 263 -6.14 -9.02 -12.65
CA VAL A 263 -5.24 -8.81 -11.53
C VAL A 263 -4.23 -9.95 -11.40
N ILE A 264 -2.95 -9.63 -11.29
CA ILE A 264 -1.96 -10.56 -10.76
C ILE A 264 -1.60 -10.15 -9.34
N LEU A 265 -1.76 -11.10 -8.42
CA LEU A 265 -1.39 -10.95 -7.02
C LEU A 265 -0.09 -11.70 -6.77
N VAL A 266 0.87 -11.03 -6.18
CA VAL A 266 2.16 -11.62 -5.77
C VAL A 266 2.33 -11.46 -4.27
N HIS A 267 2.96 -12.43 -3.59
CA HIS A 267 3.26 -12.31 -2.15
C HIS A 267 4.36 -13.28 -1.73
N GLY A 268 5.18 -12.85 -0.78
CA GLY A 268 6.10 -13.73 -0.09
C GLY A 268 5.36 -14.66 0.90
N ALA A 269 5.66 -15.95 0.89
CA ALA A 269 4.98 -16.90 1.77
C ALA A 269 5.29 -16.66 3.25
N ASP A 270 6.45 -16.09 3.56
CA ASP A 270 6.96 -15.89 4.91
C ASP A 270 6.94 -14.39 5.31
N ASP A 271 6.04 -13.62 4.70
CA ASP A 271 5.86 -12.20 5.01
C ASP A 271 5.35 -12.02 6.45
N HIS A 272 6.21 -11.41 7.29
CA HIS A 272 5.93 -11.17 8.70
C HIS A 272 5.25 -9.81 8.97
N PHE A 273 5.18 -8.94 7.96
CA PHE A 273 4.60 -7.61 8.09
C PHE A 273 3.17 -7.55 7.55
N VAL A 274 2.94 -8.06 6.35
CA VAL A 274 1.61 -8.25 5.78
C VAL A 274 1.37 -9.75 5.61
N PRO A 275 0.47 -10.37 6.39
CA PRO A 275 0.26 -11.81 6.29
C PRO A 275 -0.24 -12.22 4.92
N VAL A 276 0.35 -13.29 4.37
CA VAL A 276 0.00 -13.82 3.04
C VAL A 276 -1.49 -14.19 2.90
N GLU A 277 -2.16 -14.46 4.02
CA GLU A 277 -3.60 -14.70 4.11
C GLU A 277 -4.41 -13.54 3.54
N MET A 278 -3.94 -12.29 3.69
CA MET A 278 -4.61 -11.12 3.11
C MET A 278 -4.60 -11.17 1.57
N THR A 279 -3.56 -11.70 0.97
CA THR A 279 -3.52 -11.94 -0.49
C THR A 279 -4.47 -13.07 -0.90
N TYR A 280 -4.61 -14.13 -0.10
CA TYR A 280 -5.61 -15.17 -0.38
C TYR A 280 -7.05 -14.65 -0.25
N GLU A 281 -7.32 -13.75 0.69
CA GLU A 281 -8.60 -13.06 0.80
C GLU A 281 -8.88 -12.19 -0.44
N ASN A 282 -7.90 -11.40 -0.89
CA ASN A 282 -7.97 -10.59 -2.10
C ASN A 282 -8.21 -11.47 -3.34
N TYR A 283 -7.43 -12.56 -3.48
CA TYR A 283 -7.59 -13.50 -4.58
C TYR A 283 -8.99 -14.11 -4.60
N THR A 284 -9.49 -14.54 -3.45
CA THR A 284 -10.83 -15.16 -3.33
C THR A 284 -11.94 -14.15 -3.68
N ALA A 285 -11.79 -12.89 -3.25
CA ALA A 285 -12.78 -11.84 -3.49
C ALA A 285 -12.82 -11.35 -4.94
N CYS A 286 -11.71 -11.43 -5.66
CA CYS A 286 -11.60 -10.91 -7.02
C CYS A 286 -12.49 -11.70 -7.99
N THR A 287 -13.40 -10.99 -8.67
CA THR A 287 -14.31 -11.56 -9.68
C THR A 287 -13.76 -11.46 -11.10
N ALA A 288 -12.79 -10.58 -11.35
CA ALA A 288 -12.11 -10.47 -12.63
C ALA A 288 -11.16 -11.66 -12.88
N PRO A 289 -10.65 -11.83 -14.12
CA PRO A 289 -9.56 -12.74 -14.40
C PRO A 289 -8.36 -12.44 -13.48
N LYS A 290 -7.78 -13.48 -12.91
CA LYS A 290 -6.75 -13.31 -11.88
C LYS A 290 -5.69 -14.39 -11.95
N ASP A 291 -4.46 -13.98 -11.65
CA ASP A 291 -3.30 -14.86 -11.48
C ASP A 291 -2.74 -14.69 -10.06
N LEU A 292 -2.06 -15.70 -9.55
CA LEU A 292 -1.47 -15.69 -8.21
C LEU A 292 -0.05 -16.26 -8.26
N LEU A 293 0.89 -15.54 -7.65
CA LEU A 293 2.25 -16.01 -7.44
C LEU A 293 2.61 -15.89 -5.95
N ILE A 294 2.77 -17.03 -5.29
CA ILE A 294 3.31 -17.08 -3.93
C ILE A 294 4.76 -17.53 -4.00
N VAL A 295 5.65 -16.77 -3.36
CA VAL A 295 7.10 -16.99 -3.37
C VAL A 295 7.54 -17.58 -2.03
N PRO A 296 7.88 -18.86 -1.95
CA PRO A 296 8.36 -19.49 -0.72
C PRO A 296 9.65 -18.83 -0.22
N GLY A 297 9.78 -18.66 1.09
CA GLY A 297 10.96 -18.07 1.73
C GLY A 297 11.08 -16.56 1.60
N ALA A 298 10.22 -15.89 0.85
CA ALA A 298 10.23 -14.45 0.71
C ALA A 298 9.48 -13.78 1.87
N ASP A 299 10.12 -12.80 2.51
CA ASP A 299 9.52 -11.88 3.47
C ASP A 299 8.92 -10.65 2.73
N HIS A 300 8.48 -9.64 3.47
CA HIS A 300 7.80 -8.45 2.94
C HIS A 300 8.58 -7.73 1.85
N GLY A 301 7.98 -7.55 0.67
CA GLY A 301 8.60 -6.89 -0.48
C GLY A 301 9.78 -7.64 -1.11
N MET A 302 10.02 -8.90 -0.72
CA MET A 302 11.17 -9.69 -1.17
C MET A 302 10.86 -10.67 -2.31
N SER A 303 9.63 -10.69 -2.82
CA SER A 303 9.20 -11.67 -3.84
C SER A 303 10.10 -11.64 -5.09
N TYR A 304 10.40 -10.45 -5.62
CA TYR A 304 11.26 -10.29 -6.79
C TYR A 304 12.72 -10.68 -6.50
N PHE A 305 13.22 -10.33 -5.32
CA PHE A 305 14.60 -10.66 -4.92
C PHE A 305 14.84 -12.16 -4.83
N MET A 306 13.90 -12.90 -4.23
CA MET A 306 14.03 -14.34 -4.01
C MET A 306 13.90 -15.17 -5.28
N GLU A 307 12.97 -14.80 -6.16
CA GLU A 307 12.63 -15.59 -7.36
C GLU A 307 12.44 -14.67 -8.59
N PRO A 308 13.49 -13.93 -9.03
CA PRO A 308 13.35 -12.93 -10.10
C PRO A 308 12.84 -13.53 -11.40
N GLU A 309 13.39 -14.67 -11.85
CA GLU A 309 12.96 -15.31 -13.10
C GLU A 309 11.50 -15.78 -13.05
N LYS A 310 11.07 -16.32 -11.91
CA LYS A 310 9.70 -16.79 -11.73
C LYS A 310 8.73 -15.62 -11.70
N TYR A 311 9.11 -14.53 -11.03
CA TYR A 311 8.35 -13.28 -11.02
C TYR A 311 8.20 -12.69 -12.41
N GLU A 312 9.32 -12.52 -13.14
CA GLU A 312 9.34 -12.02 -14.51
C GLU A 312 8.50 -12.85 -15.46
N ASN A 313 8.61 -14.20 -15.36
CA ASN A 313 7.83 -15.12 -16.21
C ASN A 313 6.33 -15.02 -15.90
N ALA A 314 5.94 -14.85 -14.64
CA ALA A 314 4.54 -14.67 -14.25
C ALA A 314 3.99 -13.35 -14.82
N VAL A 315 4.76 -12.26 -14.72
CA VAL A 315 4.37 -10.95 -15.27
C VAL A 315 4.30 -11.00 -16.80
N LYS A 316 5.28 -11.60 -17.49
CA LYS A 316 5.24 -11.78 -18.95
C LYS A 316 4.03 -12.60 -19.39
N ALA A 317 3.72 -13.69 -18.69
CA ALA A 317 2.54 -14.49 -18.97
C ALA A 317 1.24 -13.71 -18.76
N PHE A 318 1.20 -12.83 -17.76
CA PHE A 318 0.08 -11.93 -17.52
C PHE A 318 -0.07 -10.90 -18.65
N TRP A 319 1.00 -10.21 -19.04
CA TRP A 319 0.98 -9.29 -20.17
C TRP A 319 0.55 -9.97 -21.49
N ALA A 320 1.08 -11.14 -21.79
CA ALA A 320 0.73 -11.90 -23.01
C ALA A 320 -0.77 -12.23 -23.11
N LYS A 321 -1.48 -12.30 -21.99
CA LYS A 321 -2.94 -12.51 -21.96
C LYS A 321 -3.71 -11.21 -22.25
N TYR A 322 -3.18 -10.05 -21.85
CA TYR A 322 -3.95 -8.82 -21.73
C TYR A 322 -3.42 -7.61 -22.51
N ASP A 323 -2.23 -7.68 -23.12
CA ASP A 323 -1.69 -6.61 -23.98
C ASP A 323 -2.55 -6.34 -25.23
N ARG A 324 -3.34 -7.31 -25.66
CA ARG A 324 -4.23 -7.13 -26.81
C ARG A 324 -5.44 -6.28 -26.45
N PRO A 325 -5.91 -5.40 -27.38
CA PRO A 325 -7.15 -4.68 -27.17
C PRO A 325 -8.25 -5.66 -26.76
N ARG A 326 -9.03 -5.32 -25.74
CA ARG A 326 -10.23 -6.10 -25.42
C ARG A 326 -11.16 -5.96 -26.62
N CYS A 327 -11.31 -7.03 -27.42
CA CYS A 327 -12.40 -7.07 -28.38
C CYS A 327 -13.69 -6.87 -27.58
N GLU A 328 -14.44 -5.79 -27.91
CA GLU A 328 -15.77 -5.57 -27.35
C GLU A 328 -16.57 -6.85 -27.58
N ALA A 329 -17.01 -7.49 -26.50
CA ALA A 329 -17.81 -8.70 -26.51
C ALA A 329 -19.30 -8.35 -26.59
#